data_f2f31e1271083e39cd0c4211e6e3ca99
#
_entry.id   f2f31e1271083e39cd0c4211e6e3ca99
#
_cell.length_a   1.000
_cell.length_b   1.000
_cell.length_c   1.000
_cell.angle_alpha   90.00
_cell.angle_beta   90.00
_cell.angle_gamma   90.00
#
_symmetry.space_group_name_H-M   'P 1'
#
loop_
_entity.id
_entity.type
_entity.pdbx_description
1 polymer ?
#
loop_
_entity_poly.entity_id
_entity_poly.type
_entity_poly.pdbx_seq_one_letter_code
_entity_poly.pdbx_strand_id
1 'polypeptide(L)'
;MKAENTTLLLVEDDPNDVVLVQRALRRAGLALQVRSAGSVAQARAYLTGELPYADRAANPIPSMILLDLKMPGGSGIDLLTWMRARADTRRIPVIILSSSKEQGDVDRAYDAGCNSYLVKPVAFDALQEMFVAFGRYWLEFNTAPELQRISRSTVQPS
;
A
#
# COMPACT_ATOMS: atom_id res chain seq x y z
N MET A 1 3.51 -8.80 -12.77
CA MET A 1 4.40 -8.12 -11.80
C MET A 1 5.22 -9.19 -11.09
N LYS A 2 6.55 -9.08 -11.13
CA LYS A 2 7.42 -10.07 -10.46
C LYS A 2 7.60 -9.65 -9.00
N ALA A 3 7.38 -10.58 -8.08
CA ALA A 3 7.45 -10.33 -6.64
C ALA A 3 8.80 -9.73 -6.22
N GLU A 4 9.89 -10.18 -6.79
CA GLU A 4 11.25 -9.76 -6.46
C GLU A 4 11.52 -8.26 -6.67
N ASN A 5 10.79 -7.63 -7.59
CA ASN A 5 10.93 -6.21 -7.92
C ASN A 5 9.72 -5.39 -7.48
N THR A 6 8.85 -5.97 -6.66
CA THR A 6 7.63 -5.31 -6.21
C THR A 6 7.82 -4.75 -4.82
N THR A 7 7.62 -3.45 -4.67
CA THR A 7 7.64 -2.78 -3.37
C THR A 7 6.21 -2.57 -2.90
N LEU A 8 5.90 -3.06 -1.71
CA LEU A 8 4.65 -2.84 -1.01
C LEU A 8 4.88 -1.80 0.09
N LEU A 9 4.11 -0.74 0.09
CA LEU A 9 4.09 0.20 1.21
C LEU A 9 2.94 -0.19 2.15
N LEU A 10 3.30 -0.53 3.37
CA LEU A 10 2.36 -0.83 4.44
C LEU A 10 2.17 0.42 5.29
N VAL A 11 0.96 0.97 5.31
CA VAL A 11 0.61 2.15 6.11
C VAL A 11 -0.18 1.67 7.32
N GLU A 12 0.49 1.61 8.46
CA GLU A 12 -0.02 1.06 9.72
C GLU A 12 0.71 1.71 10.88
N ASP A 13 -0.02 2.21 11.87
CA ASP A 13 0.58 2.91 13.02
C ASP A 13 1.02 1.98 14.16
N ASP A 14 0.41 0.79 14.27
CA ASP A 14 0.77 -0.17 15.33
C ASP A 14 1.97 -1.02 14.91
N PRO A 15 3.13 -0.90 15.60
CA PRO A 15 4.31 -1.70 15.28
C PRO A 15 4.08 -3.21 15.37
N ASN A 16 3.19 -3.66 16.25
CA ASN A 16 2.86 -5.08 16.38
C ASN A 16 2.12 -5.59 15.14
N ASP A 17 1.18 -4.80 14.62
CA ASP A 17 0.47 -5.13 13.39
C ASP A 17 1.40 -5.11 12.18
N VAL A 18 2.35 -4.19 12.12
CA VAL A 18 3.38 -4.17 11.08
C VAL A 18 4.16 -5.48 11.06
N VAL A 19 4.63 -5.95 12.21
CA VAL A 19 5.39 -7.20 12.35
C VAL A 19 4.53 -8.39 11.92
N LEU A 20 3.27 -8.44 12.36
CA LEU A 20 2.33 -9.52 12.00
C LEU A 20 2.08 -9.59 10.50
N VAL A 21 1.81 -8.46 9.88
CA VAL A 21 1.56 -8.39 8.43
C VAL A 21 2.81 -8.81 7.65
N GLN A 22 3.97 -8.29 8.00
CA GLN A 22 5.23 -8.65 7.35
C GLN A 22 5.52 -10.15 7.47
N ARG A 23 5.28 -10.72 8.65
CA ARG A 23 5.47 -12.15 8.90
C ARG A 23 4.49 -13.00 8.08
N ALA A 24 3.22 -12.61 8.03
CA ALA A 24 2.20 -13.31 7.26
C ALA A 24 2.50 -13.28 5.75
N LEU A 25 2.97 -12.14 5.23
CA LEU A 25 3.40 -12.02 3.84
C LEU A 25 4.57 -12.97 3.52
N ARG A 26 5.58 -13.02 4.38
CA ARG A 26 6.70 -13.94 4.21
C ARG A 26 6.26 -15.40 4.25
N ARG A 27 5.41 -15.76 5.20
CA ARG A 27 4.90 -17.13 5.34
C ARG A 27 3.97 -17.54 4.21
N ALA A 28 3.33 -16.57 3.56
CA ALA A 28 2.55 -16.82 2.35
C ALA A 28 3.44 -17.04 1.11
N GLY A 29 4.75 -16.93 1.24
CA GLY A 29 5.71 -17.11 0.15
C GLY A 29 5.89 -15.89 -0.73
N LEU A 30 5.47 -14.70 -0.26
CA LEU A 30 5.56 -13.46 -1.04
C LEU A 30 6.88 -12.76 -0.73
N ALA A 31 7.83 -12.85 -1.63
CA ALA A 31 9.14 -12.22 -1.51
C ALA A 31 9.10 -10.75 -1.95
N LEU A 32 8.20 -9.98 -1.33
CA LEU A 32 8.03 -8.56 -1.58
C LEU A 32 9.05 -7.73 -0.80
N GLN A 33 9.43 -6.58 -1.38
CA GLN A 33 10.08 -5.54 -0.60
C GLN A 33 9.00 -4.77 0.15
N VAL A 34 8.90 -4.98 1.45
CA VAL A 34 7.92 -4.29 2.29
C VAL A 34 8.57 -3.09 2.96
N ARG A 35 7.98 -1.92 2.74
CA ARG A 35 8.31 -0.68 3.45
C ARG A 35 7.11 -0.30 4.30
N SER A 36 7.35 0.31 5.46
CA SER A 36 6.27 0.71 6.35
C SER A 36 6.28 2.21 6.61
N ALA A 37 5.09 2.77 6.77
CA ALA A 37 4.86 4.14 7.19
C ALA A 37 3.86 4.12 8.36
N GLY A 38 4.20 4.77 9.46
CA GLY A 38 3.41 4.74 10.69
C GLY A 38 2.39 5.85 10.81
N SER A 39 2.26 6.71 9.80
CA SER A 39 1.29 7.80 9.77
C SER A 39 0.98 8.23 8.35
N VAL A 40 -0.09 8.99 8.19
CA VAL A 40 -0.44 9.60 6.89
C VAL A 40 0.66 10.55 6.43
N ALA A 41 1.21 11.38 7.33
CA ALA A 41 2.30 12.30 7.01
C ALA A 41 3.54 11.56 6.52
N GLN A 42 3.92 10.47 7.18
CA GLN A 42 5.06 9.65 6.78
C GLN A 42 4.82 8.97 5.43
N ALA A 43 3.61 8.48 5.19
CA ALA A 43 3.23 7.88 3.91
C ALA A 43 3.30 8.90 2.77
N ARG A 44 2.81 10.12 2.99
CA ARG A 44 2.93 11.22 2.01
C ARG A 44 4.38 11.55 1.69
N ALA A 45 5.21 11.67 2.72
CA ALA A 45 6.65 11.94 2.54
C ALA A 45 7.33 10.83 1.72
N TYR A 46 7.00 9.57 2.01
CA TYR A 46 7.51 8.44 1.23
C TYR A 46 7.10 8.55 -0.24
N LEU A 47 5.82 8.80 -0.49
CA LEU A 47 5.27 8.83 -1.85
C LEU A 47 5.80 10.01 -2.68
N THR A 48 6.06 11.15 -2.06
CA THR A 48 6.59 12.33 -2.74
C THR A 48 8.11 12.36 -2.84
N GLY A 49 8.81 11.47 -2.12
CA GLY A 49 10.27 11.45 -2.08
C GLY A 49 10.89 12.57 -1.24
N GLU A 50 10.15 13.11 -0.28
CA GLU A 50 10.69 14.02 0.71
C GLU A 50 11.66 13.29 1.64
N LEU A 51 12.62 14.05 2.23
CA LEU A 51 13.55 13.47 3.18
C LEU A 51 12.82 12.78 4.35
N PRO A 52 13.26 11.60 4.77
CA PRO A 52 14.48 10.88 4.38
C PRO A 52 14.32 9.94 3.16
N TYR A 53 13.28 10.07 2.35
CA TYR A 53 12.90 9.11 1.30
C TYR A 53 13.31 9.55 -0.12
N ALA A 54 14.18 10.54 -0.24
CA ALA A 54 14.57 11.10 -1.53
C ALA A 54 15.35 10.14 -2.42
N ASP A 55 16.11 9.22 -1.82
CA ASP A 55 16.84 8.19 -2.58
C ASP A 55 15.89 7.08 -3.01
N ARG A 56 15.51 7.10 -4.28
CA ARG A 56 14.56 6.12 -4.85
C ARG A 56 15.17 4.75 -5.10
N ALA A 57 16.46 4.59 -5.07
CA ALA A 57 17.09 3.27 -5.07
C ALA A 57 16.88 2.56 -3.72
N ALA A 58 17.01 3.31 -2.63
CA ALA A 58 16.78 2.81 -1.28
C ALA A 58 15.27 2.79 -0.92
N ASN A 59 14.50 3.72 -1.46
CA ASN A 59 13.07 3.91 -1.18
C ASN A 59 12.27 3.94 -2.48
N PRO A 60 12.07 2.78 -3.14
CA PRO A 60 11.40 2.73 -4.44
C PRO A 60 9.95 3.20 -4.35
N ILE A 61 9.45 3.75 -5.45
CA ILE A 61 8.02 4.05 -5.58
C ILE A 61 7.25 2.73 -5.40
N PRO A 62 6.28 2.67 -4.50
CA PRO A 62 5.58 1.42 -4.25
C PRO A 62 4.71 1.02 -5.45
N SER A 63 4.68 -0.26 -5.72
CA SER A 63 3.82 -0.86 -6.75
C SER A 63 2.38 -1.01 -6.26
N MET A 64 2.19 -1.07 -4.95
CA MET A 64 0.89 -1.16 -4.29
C MET A 64 1.01 -0.72 -2.84
N ILE A 65 -0.13 -0.39 -2.25
CA ILE A 65 -0.22 0.03 -0.85
C ILE A 65 -1.23 -0.84 -0.13
N LEU A 66 -0.83 -1.37 1.04
CA LEU A 66 -1.75 -1.87 2.06
C LEU A 66 -1.97 -0.76 3.07
N LEU A 67 -3.22 -0.36 3.25
CA LEU A 67 -3.58 0.82 4.03
C LEU A 67 -4.57 0.49 5.12
N ASP A 68 -4.21 0.78 6.37
CA ASP A 68 -5.17 0.79 7.47
C ASP A 68 -5.98 2.08 7.45
N LEU A 69 -7.29 1.98 7.70
CA LEU A 69 -8.17 3.15 7.70
C LEU A 69 -8.08 3.95 8.99
N LYS A 70 -7.85 3.29 10.13
CA LYS A 70 -7.95 3.89 11.46
C LYS A 70 -6.56 4.11 12.03
N MET A 71 -6.05 5.33 11.84
CA MET A 71 -4.77 5.75 12.40
C MET A 71 -4.92 7.08 13.14
N PRO A 72 -4.19 7.28 14.26
CA PRO A 72 -4.16 8.57 14.95
C PRO A 72 -3.59 9.69 14.04
N GLY A 73 -4.12 10.90 14.15
CA GLY A 73 -3.58 12.06 13.47
C GLY A 73 -3.91 12.18 11.98
N GLY A 74 -4.80 11.36 11.47
CA GLY A 74 -5.25 11.40 10.08
C GLY A 74 -5.75 10.04 9.63
N SER A 75 -6.84 10.00 8.88
CA SER A 75 -7.43 8.74 8.44
C SER A 75 -6.77 8.23 7.15
N GLY A 76 -6.83 6.92 6.95
CA GLY A 76 -6.43 6.32 5.67
C GLY A 76 -7.25 6.84 4.49
N ILE A 77 -8.50 7.24 4.73
CA ILE A 77 -9.36 7.86 3.71
C ILE A 77 -8.73 9.18 3.21
N ASP A 78 -8.19 10.00 4.11
CA ASP A 78 -7.53 11.25 3.74
C ASP A 78 -6.31 11.01 2.85
N LEU A 79 -5.50 10.00 3.17
CA LEU A 79 -4.36 9.62 2.34
C LEU A 79 -4.81 9.18 0.95
N LEU A 80 -5.84 8.34 0.90
CA LEU A 80 -6.37 7.81 -0.35
C LEU A 80 -6.93 8.92 -1.24
N THR A 81 -7.71 9.82 -0.67
CA THR A 81 -8.25 10.99 -1.38
C THR A 81 -7.13 11.85 -1.94
N TRP A 82 -6.11 12.11 -1.13
CA TRP A 82 -4.93 12.87 -1.54
C TRP A 82 -4.20 12.18 -2.71
N MET A 83 -4.01 10.87 -2.63
CA MET A 83 -3.33 10.10 -3.70
C MET A 83 -4.08 10.18 -5.02
N ARG A 84 -5.41 10.05 -4.99
CA ARG A 84 -6.23 10.03 -6.20
C ARG A 84 -6.30 11.39 -6.91
N ALA A 85 -6.03 12.47 -6.20
CA ALA A 85 -5.97 13.81 -6.75
C ALA A 85 -4.63 14.15 -7.43
N ARG A 86 -3.60 13.30 -7.30
CA ARG A 86 -2.24 13.56 -7.80
C ARG A 86 -1.91 12.67 -9.00
N ALA A 87 -1.34 13.28 -10.03
CA ALA A 87 -0.95 12.54 -11.24
C ALA A 87 0.12 11.48 -10.97
N ASP A 88 1.01 11.70 -10.00
CA ASP A 88 2.13 10.79 -9.69
C ASP A 88 1.74 9.59 -8.79
N THR A 89 0.58 9.64 -8.14
CA THR A 89 0.15 8.59 -7.22
C THR A 89 -1.21 7.97 -7.56
N ARG A 90 -2.00 8.60 -8.42
CA ARG A 90 -3.39 8.18 -8.68
C ARG A 90 -3.55 6.78 -9.24
N ARG A 91 -2.53 6.22 -9.87
CA ARG A 91 -2.57 4.86 -10.46
C ARG A 91 -2.08 3.77 -9.53
N ILE A 92 -1.49 4.12 -8.40
CA ILE A 92 -0.99 3.12 -7.46
C ILE A 92 -2.17 2.35 -6.88
N PRO A 93 -2.23 1.02 -7.03
CA PRO A 93 -3.28 0.23 -6.39
C PRO A 93 -3.23 0.38 -4.87
N VAL A 94 -4.37 0.64 -4.28
CA VAL A 94 -4.52 0.74 -2.82
C VAL A 94 -5.50 -0.33 -2.36
N ILE A 95 -5.03 -1.21 -1.50
CA ILE A 95 -5.81 -2.26 -0.88
C ILE A 95 -5.95 -1.91 0.59
N ILE A 96 -7.18 -1.76 1.05
CA ILE A 96 -7.45 -1.54 2.47
C ILE A 96 -7.29 -2.85 3.22
N LEU A 97 -6.61 -2.82 4.36
CA LEU A 97 -6.53 -3.92 5.30
C LEU A 97 -6.93 -3.39 6.67
N SER A 98 -8.17 -3.61 7.06
CA SER A 98 -8.77 -3.02 8.26
C SER A 98 -9.54 -4.06 9.06
N SER A 99 -9.54 -3.91 10.38
CA SER A 99 -10.40 -4.75 11.24
C SER A 99 -11.88 -4.37 11.19
N SER A 100 -12.22 -3.23 10.58
CA SER A 100 -13.61 -2.80 10.45
C SER A 100 -14.36 -3.56 9.36
N LYS A 101 -15.54 -4.07 9.72
CA LYS A 101 -16.52 -4.67 8.79
C LYS A 101 -17.70 -3.73 8.51
N GLU A 102 -17.68 -2.54 9.10
CA GLU A 102 -18.77 -1.58 8.98
C GLU A 102 -18.97 -1.19 7.51
N GLN A 103 -20.21 -1.36 7.02
CA GLN A 103 -20.53 -1.06 5.61
C GLN A 103 -20.21 0.41 5.28
N GLY A 104 -20.42 1.32 6.21
CA GLY A 104 -20.09 2.73 6.01
C GLY A 104 -18.60 2.96 5.79
N ASP A 105 -17.72 2.23 6.49
CA ASP A 105 -16.26 2.31 6.28
C ASP A 105 -15.87 1.75 4.91
N VAL A 106 -16.46 0.63 4.53
CA VAL A 106 -16.25 0.01 3.22
C VAL A 106 -16.66 0.97 2.11
N ASP A 107 -17.86 1.53 2.19
CA ASP A 107 -18.38 2.43 1.17
C ASP A 107 -17.53 3.70 1.04
N ARG A 108 -17.13 4.30 2.15
CA ARG A 108 -16.23 5.46 2.15
C ARG A 108 -14.88 5.17 1.50
N ALA A 109 -14.34 3.98 1.74
CA ALA A 109 -13.08 3.58 1.12
C ALA A 109 -13.21 3.44 -0.41
N TYR A 110 -14.28 2.82 -0.89
CA TYR A 110 -14.51 2.71 -2.32
C TYR A 110 -14.82 4.06 -2.96
N ASP A 111 -15.60 4.92 -2.29
CA ASP A 111 -15.87 6.27 -2.77
C ASP A 111 -14.59 7.10 -2.87
N ALA A 112 -13.66 6.90 -1.95
CA ALA A 112 -12.35 7.58 -1.97
C ALA A 112 -11.39 7.00 -3.02
N GLY A 113 -11.70 5.82 -3.58
CA GLY A 113 -10.95 5.25 -4.70
C GLY A 113 -10.04 4.08 -4.37
N CYS A 114 -10.34 3.27 -3.34
CA CYS A 114 -9.59 2.04 -3.11
C CYS A 114 -9.89 1.00 -4.20
N ASN A 115 -8.96 0.11 -4.43
CA ASN A 115 -9.10 -0.97 -5.41
C ASN A 115 -9.66 -2.24 -4.79
N SER A 116 -9.48 -2.43 -3.49
CA SER A 116 -9.96 -3.60 -2.76
C SER A 116 -10.03 -3.28 -1.26
N TYR A 117 -10.89 -4.00 -0.56
CA TYR A 117 -11.06 -3.86 0.88
C TYR A 117 -11.01 -5.25 1.51
N LEU A 118 -9.99 -5.47 2.34
CA LEU A 118 -9.81 -6.73 3.07
C LEU A 118 -10.06 -6.49 4.56
N VAL A 119 -10.92 -7.32 5.14
CA VAL A 119 -11.12 -7.31 6.59
C VAL A 119 -10.03 -8.17 7.22
N LYS A 120 -9.26 -7.55 8.13
CA LYS A 120 -8.13 -8.20 8.79
C LYS A 120 -8.63 -9.36 9.67
N PRO A 121 -8.23 -10.62 9.39
CA PRO A 121 -8.60 -11.73 10.25
C PRO A 121 -7.94 -11.62 11.62
N VAL A 122 -8.60 -12.12 12.65
CA VAL A 122 -8.04 -12.21 14.02
C VAL A 122 -6.98 -13.30 14.09
N ALA A 123 -7.22 -14.45 13.46
CA ALA A 123 -6.29 -15.57 13.48
C ALA A 123 -5.16 -15.37 12.48
N PHE A 124 -3.92 -15.63 12.92
CA PHE A 124 -2.73 -15.49 12.07
C PHE A 124 -2.79 -16.41 10.84
N ASP A 125 -3.26 -17.65 11.00
CA ASP A 125 -3.37 -18.61 9.89
C ASP A 125 -4.33 -18.11 8.80
N ALA A 126 -5.43 -17.47 9.19
CA ALA A 126 -6.39 -16.89 8.26
C ALA A 126 -5.79 -15.68 7.54
N LEU A 127 -4.98 -14.87 8.22
CA LEU A 127 -4.25 -13.76 7.61
C LEU A 127 -3.24 -14.28 6.58
N GLN A 128 -2.52 -15.35 6.89
CA GLN A 128 -1.58 -15.99 5.97
C GLN A 128 -2.31 -16.51 4.72
N GLU A 129 -3.43 -17.20 4.88
CA GLU A 129 -4.24 -17.68 3.75
C GLU A 129 -4.75 -16.54 2.87
N MET A 130 -5.19 -15.45 3.50
CA MET A 130 -5.60 -14.24 2.77
C MET A 130 -4.46 -13.72 1.90
N PHE A 131 -3.23 -13.68 2.40
CA PHE A 131 -2.09 -13.20 1.63
C PHE A 131 -1.64 -14.19 0.55
N VAL A 132 -1.88 -15.48 0.70
CA VAL A 132 -1.69 -16.43 -0.42
C VAL A 132 -2.59 -16.06 -1.60
N ALA A 133 -3.88 -15.84 -1.34
CA ALA A 133 -4.82 -15.41 -2.38
C ALA A 133 -4.48 -14.02 -2.93
N PHE A 134 -4.09 -13.09 -2.06
CA PHE A 134 -3.63 -11.74 -2.42
C PHE A 134 -2.45 -11.82 -3.40
N GLY A 135 -1.46 -12.65 -3.10
CA GLY A 135 -0.28 -12.82 -3.95
C GLY A 135 -0.62 -13.38 -5.32
N ARG A 136 -1.50 -14.35 -5.37
CA ARG A 136 -1.97 -14.91 -6.65
C ARG A 136 -2.65 -13.88 -7.51
N TYR A 137 -3.52 -13.07 -6.93
CA TYR A 137 -4.23 -12.05 -7.70
C TYR A 137 -3.30 -10.90 -8.11
N TRP A 138 -2.64 -10.25 -7.15
CA TRP A 138 -1.92 -9.01 -7.42
C TRP A 138 -0.56 -9.21 -8.09
N LEU A 139 0.09 -10.34 -7.86
CA LEU A 139 1.44 -10.61 -8.40
C LEU A 139 1.42 -11.50 -9.63
N GLU A 140 0.43 -12.40 -9.77
CA GLU A 140 0.36 -13.33 -10.89
C GLU A 140 -0.67 -12.93 -11.94
N PHE A 141 -1.90 -12.64 -11.52
CA PHE A 141 -3.01 -12.43 -12.46
C PHE A 141 -3.24 -10.97 -12.83
N ASN A 142 -3.08 -10.05 -11.89
CA ASN A 142 -3.32 -8.64 -12.15
C ASN A 142 -2.27 -8.06 -13.09
N THR A 143 -2.72 -7.28 -14.06
CA THR A 143 -1.84 -6.50 -14.93
C THR A 143 -1.66 -5.12 -14.33
N ALA A 144 -0.44 -4.77 -13.93
CA ALA A 144 -0.14 -3.54 -13.24
C ALA A 144 -0.07 -2.34 -14.20
N PRO A 145 -0.48 -1.14 -13.73
CA PRO A 145 -0.26 0.07 -14.50
C PRO A 145 1.21 0.48 -14.51
N GLU A 146 1.61 1.26 -15.51
CA GLU A 146 2.93 1.88 -15.50
C GLU A 146 2.95 3.06 -14.54
N LEU A 147 3.82 2.99 -13.53
CA LEU A 147 3.98 4.02 -12.51
C LEU A 147 5.23 4.87 -12.74
N GLN A 148 6.25 4.33 -13.39
CA GLN A 148 7.56 4.96 -13.54
C GLN A 148 7.64 5.99 -14.68
N ARG A 149 6.75 5.92 -15.66
CA ARG A 149 6.75 6.88 -16.79
C ARG A 149 6.46 8.32 -16.36
N ILE A 150 5.71 8.51 -15.29
CA ILE A 150 5.32 9.83 -14.79
C ILE A 150 6.53 10.56 -14.22
N SER A 151 7.49 9.85 -13.60
CA SER A 151 8.70 10.44 -13.04
C SER A 151 9.77 10.75 -14.11
N ARG A 152 9.71 10.11 -15.30
CA ARG A 152 10.66 10.38 -16.39
C ARG A 152 10.29 11.57 -17.25
N SER A 153 9.03 11.94 -17.32
CA SER A 153 8.55 13.05 -18.15
C SER A 153 8.80 14.44 -17.52
N THR A 154 9.19 14.49 -16.25
CA THR A 154 9.52 15.73 -15.54
C THR A 154 11.00 16.10 -15.60
N VAL A 155 11.85 15.24 -16.13
CA VAL A 155 13.27 15.51 -16.37
C VAL A 155 13.46 15.60 -17.88
N GLN A 156 13.08 16.73 -18.45
CA GLN A 156 13.57 17.08 -19.79
C GLN A 156 14.96 17.68 -19.64
N PRO A 157 16.00 17.12 -20.27
CA PRO A 157 17.25 17.85 -20.42
C PRO A 157 16.97 19.06 -21.31
N SER A 158 17.30 20.23 -20.78
CA SER A 158 17.34 21.46 -21.57
C SER A 158 18.35 21.37 -22.69
#